data_d16924c79ff1a3be9967af8edc8965d4
#
_entry.id   d16924c79ff1a3be9967af8edc8965d4
#
_cell.length_a   1.000
_cell.length_b   1.000
_cell.length_c   1.000
_cell.angle_alpha   90.00
_cell.angle_beta   90.00
_cell.angle_gamma   90.00
#
_symmetry.space_group_name_H-M   'P 1'
#
loop_
_entity.id
_entity.type
_entity.pdbx_description
1 polymer ?
#
loop_
_entity_poly.entity_id
_entity_poly.type
_entity_poly.pdbx_seq_one_letter_code
_entity_poly.pdbx_strand_id
1 'polypeptide(L)'
;MKRICLILSILFSISWYVGAQNIPVPLNYERLYDFLDELITDGAITAQTAVRPYSRQQVAQMLKQAQMMDTTLDNRQKKDLAFYLNEFALERDTMVNAYVQYTDHQTYNLSLADPQFSYKSGNNSFKMRLRPILGADVTINKKGALLQRWWGAELQMDIANHLSIWGSLRDNSWSGNWLSEKYFHTDIERIHGARIHYGASQAHPALSNMPGVQYKEANYGGDFSDSKGGISLYTWWGSIGIQRENIRWGDSYHASNILSGRNPAVPMITLQLTPCRWFQLDYFHAWLVSNVLDSTYFYLENTTKEGALAKNYRPYNKFMAANMFTFTPIRQLSFSLGNSIIYAENTIQAAYLIPIAFYKSLDHLLTKGIASQNQNSQAFASISIRPINHLHLYGSFYLDEFKLSRLKKSNPEHNPISYLVGLNWSGWPVRGLSLKAEFMRSYIACYTHSIDVLTYASNSYNMGHYMGDNAQSIYTELAYRPMRGMLLKLSYTNDVKYNSYAYLRVYRGPDGVIRDGGIGETIAEKPFDHAIYRNDALRLDGMYEVHPNMYLTLSLEYNNAQGFDNQKTDALPSEDLGDAQHYLDTFCPLYYHGKNFTTSIAFSFGF
;
A
#
# COMPACT_ATOMS: atom_id res chain seq x y z
N MET A 1 20.51 -23.20 27.61
CA MET A 1 19.12 -23.69 27.45
C MET A 1 18.24 -23.45 28.66
N LYS A 2 18.55 -23.95 29.90
CA LYS A 2 17.66 -23.74 31.07
C LYS A 2 17.35 -22.26 31.39
N ARG A 3 18.29 -21.33 31.24
CA ARG A 3 18.04 -19.89 31.48
C ARG A 3 17.19 -19.23 30.38
N ILE A 4 17.29 -19.69 29.14
CA ILE A 4 16.44 -19.21 28.02
C ILE A 4 15.00 -19.74 28.20
N CYS A 5 14.85 -21.01 28.59
CA CYS A 5 13.54 -21.56 28.91
C CYS A 5 12.90 -20.87 30.15
N LEU A 6 13.70 -20.45 31.11
CA LEU A 6 13.21 -19.70 32.27
C LEU A 6 12.74 -18.28 31.90
N ILE A 7 13.51 -17.59 31.01
CA ILE A 7 13.12 -16.27 30.50
C ILE A 7 11.86 -16.37 29.62
N LEU A 8 11.77 -17.38 28.78
CA LEU A 8 10.57 -17.66 27.98
C LEU A 8 9.38 -18.01 28.87
N SER A 9 9.57 -18.83 29.96
CA SER A 9 8.49 -19.15 30.87
C SER A 9 8.08 -17.96 31.75
N ILE A 10 8.98 -17.05 32.09
CA ILE A 10 8.65 -15.79 32.79
C ILE A 10 7.92 -14.84 31.87
N LEU A 11 8.32 -14.72 30.58
CA LEU A 11 7.60 -13.96 29.57
C LEU A 11 6.19 -14.52 29.31
N PHE A 12 6.02 -15.84 29.35
CA PHE A 12 4.71 -16.50 29.24
C PHE A 12 3.83 -16.36 30.48
N SER A 13 4.40 -16.22 31.67
CA SER A 13 3.64 -16.15 32.93
C SER A 13 3.13 -14.74 33.29
N ILE A 14 3.56 -13.67 32.60
CA ILE A 14 3.15 -12.28 32.88
C ILE A 14 1.94 -11.83 32.05
N SER A 15 1.42 -12.66 31.14
CA SER A 15 0.36 -12.29 30.19
C SER A 15 -1.07 -12.59 30.66
N TRP A 16 -1.45 -12.18 31.86
CA TRP A 16 -2.84 -12.27 32.31
C TRP A 16 -3.52 -10.88 32.18
N TYR A 17 -4.56 -10.82 31.32
CA TYR A 17 -5.48 -9.70 31.07
C TYR A 17 -5.04 -8.71 29.97
N VAL A 18 -5.31 -9.04 28.74
CA VAL A 18 -6.06 -8.27 27.72
C VAL A 18 -6.21 -9.16 26.48
N GLY A 19 -7.43 -9.59 26.19
CA GLY A 19 -7.71 -10.32 24.96
C GLY A 19 -7.60 -9.37 23.77
N ALA A 20 -6.83 -9.74 22.75
CA ALA A 20 -6.73 -8.93 21.54
C ALA A 20 -6.46 -9.80 20.32
N GLN A 21 -7.21 -9.54 19.25
CA GLN A 21 -7.00 -10.12 17.93
C GLN A 21 -6.15 -9.18 17.09
N ASN A 22 -5.08 -9.68 16.48
CA ASN A 22 -4.22 -8.89 15.59
C ASN A 22 -4.42 -9.23 14.11
N ILE A 23 -5.62 -9.62 13.72
CA ILE A 23 -5.99 -9.83 12.32
C ILE A 23 -6.13 -8.46 11.65
N PRO A 24 -5.40 -8.18 10.56
CA PRO A 24 -5.49 -6.90 9.88
C PRO A 24 -6.85 -6.71 9.20
N VAL A 25 -7.38 -5.49 9.28
CA VAL A 25 -8.53 -5.07 8.49
C VAL A 25 -8.04 -4.64 7.11
N PRO A 26 -8.48 -5.26 6.03
CA PRO A 26 -7.97 -4.98 4.70
C PRO A 26 -8.06 -3.50 4.32
N LEU A 27 -7.04 -2.97 3.63
CA LEU A 27 -6.99 -1.55 3.23
C LEU A 27 -8.13 -1.14 2.30
N ASN A 28 -8.71 -2.08 1.58
CA ASN A 28 -9.84 -1.86 0.68
C ASN A 28 -11.22 -1.97 1.37
N TYR A 29 -11.28 -2.14 2.69
CA TYR A 29 -12.53 -1.95 3.45
C TYR A 29 -12.83 -0.44 3.56
N GLU A 30 -13.03 0.19 2.41
CA GLU A 30 -13.00 1.64 2.21
C GLU A 30 -14.00 2.38 3.10
N ARG A 31 -15.23 1.87 3.19
CA ARG A 31 -16.29 2.55 3.94
C ARG A 31 -16.06 2.54 5.44
N LEU A 32 -15.46 1.47 5.98
CA LEU A 32 -15.09 1.42 7.39
C LEU A 32 -13.96 2.42 7.70
N TYR A 33 -12.90 2.43 6.87
CA TYR A 33 -11.80 3.39 7.07
C TYR A 33 -12.27 4.84 6.94
N ASP A 34 -13.16 5.13 5.98
CA ASP A 34 -13.76 6.44 5.81
C ASP A 34 -14.58 6.86 7.05
N PHE A 35 -15.36 5.95 7.62
CA PHE A 35 -16.12 6.21 8.85
C PHE A 35 -15.21 6.44 10.07
N LEU A 36 -14.15 5.63 10.23
CA LEU A 36 -13.19 5.84 11.31
C LEU A 36 -12.44 7.16 11.16
N ASP A 37 -12.01 7.51 9.94
CA ASP A 37 -11.34 8.78 9.65
C ASP A 37 -12.25 10.00 9.93
N GLU A 38 -13.55 9.89 9.61
CA GLU A 38 -14.56 10.89 9.97
C GLU A 38 -14.62 11.08 11.49
N LEU A 39 -14.80 10.00 12.25
CA LEU A 39 -14.89 10.05 13.71
C LEU A 39 -13.61 10.61 14.37
N ILE A 40 -12.43 10.26 13.84
CA ILE A 40 -11.15 10.79 14.33
C ILE A 40 -11.03 12.29 14.03
N THR A 41 -11.42 12.71 12.84
CA THR A 41 -11.32 14.11 12.41
C THR A 41 -12.36 14.99 13.13
N ASP A 42 -13.55 14.47 13.37
CA ASP A 42 -14.60 15.15 14.17
C ASP A 42 -14.26 15.20 15.66
N GLY A 43 -13.21 14.49 16.10
CA GLY A 43 -12.77 14.46 17.49
C GLY A 43 -13.58 13.55 18.41
N ALA A 44 -14.43 12.69 17.84
CA ALA A 44 -15.22 11.72 18.61
C ALA A 44 -14.37 10.57 19.17
N ILE A 45 -13.32 10.17 18.44
CA ILE A 45 -12.37 9.15 18.89
C ILE A 45 -10.92 9.61 18.67
N THR A 46 -9.99 8.89 19.32
CA THR A 46 -8.55 9.14 19.17
C THR A 46 -7.86 7.86 18.71
N ALA A 47 -7.06 7.95 17.65
CA ALA A 47 -6.27 6.84 17.14
C ALA A 47 -4.94 7.33 16.57
N GLN A 48 -3.95 6.45 16.52
CA GLN A 48 -2.73 6.66 15.75
C GLN A 48 -3.02 6.25 14.31
N THR A 49 -2.79 7.17 13.36
CA THR A 49 -3.23 7.03 11.97
C THR A 49 -2.09 6.78 10.99
N ALA A 50 -0.85 6.89 11.48
CA ALA A 50 0.35 6.83 10.64
C ALA A 50 0.61 5.45 10.00
N VAL A 51 0.06 4.36 10.57
CA VAL A 51 0.25 2.99 10.08
C VAL A 51 -1.09 2.31 9.85
N ARG A 52 -1.24 1.71 8.69
CA ARG A 52 -2.38 0.86 8.31
C ARG A 52 -1.87 -0.42 7.64
N PRO A 53 -2.60 -1.54 7.72
CA PRO A 53 -3.96 -1.73 8.23
C PRO A 53 -4.04 -1.69 9.77
N TYR A 54 -5.18 -1.26 10.29
CA TYR A 54 -5.51 -1.46 11.69
C TYR A 54 -5.84 -2.93 11.95
N SER A 55 -5.57 -3.42 13.14
CA SER A 55 -6.08 -4.73 13.54
C SER A 55 -7.59 -4.65 13.84
N ARG A 56 -8.29 -5.78 13.71
CA ARG A 56 -9.71 -5.87 14.08
C ARG A 56 -9.95 -5.44 15.52
N GLN A 57 -9.02 -5.77 16.42
CA GLN A 57 -9.11 -5.34 17.83
C GLN A 57 -8.96 -3.82 17.99
N GLN A 58 -8.02 -3.19 17.26
CA GLN A 58 -7.89 -1.72 17.28
C GLN A 58 -9.19 -1.07 16.80
N VAL A 59 -9.78 -1.57 15.71
CA VAL A 59 -11.07 -1.08 15.21
C VAL A 59 -12.19 -1.27 16.25
N ALA A 60 -12.28 -2.45 16.87
CA ALA A 60 -13.27 -2.70 17.92
C ALA A 60 -13.13 -1.75 19.11
N GLN A 61 -11.89 -1.40 19.50
CA GLN A 61 -11.61 -0.40 20.54
C GLN A 61 -12.02 1.01 20.10
N MET A 62 -11.74 1.41 18.85
CA MET A 62 -12.17 2.70 18.30
C MET A 62 -13.70 2.81 18.28
N LEU A 63 -14.42 1.77 17.85
CA LEU A 63 -15.88 1.73 17.85
C LEU A 63 -16.45 1.80 19.28
N LYS A 64 -15.80 1.14 20.24
CA LYS A 64 -16.18 1.24 21.67
C LYS A 64 -15.97 2.67 22.21
N GLN A 65 -14.88 3.35 21.83
CA GLN A 65 -14.71 4.78 22.18
C GLN A 65 -15.83 5.64 21.59
N ALA A 66 -16.18 5.44 20.32
CA ALA A 66 -17.26 6.15 19.66
C ALA A 66 -18.61 5.92 20.37
N GLN A 67 -18.87 4.70 20.83
CA GLN A 67 -20.08 4.36 21.57
C GLN A 67 -20.19 5.13 22.90
N MET A 68 -19.07 5.39 23.58
CA MET A 68 -19.05 6.20 24.80
C MET A 68 -19.34 7.69 24.54
N MET A 69 -19.15 8.15 23.31
CA MET A 69 -19.35 9.53 22.84
C MET A 69 -20.67 9.69 22.06
N ASP A 70 -21.64 8.79 22.25
CA ASP A 70 -22.90 8.71 21.48
C ASP A 70 -23.68 10.02 21.42
N THR A 71 -23.61 10.85 22.47
CA THR A 71 -24.30 12.16 22.51
C THR A 71 -23.75 13.18 21.51
N THR A 72 -22.53 13.00 21.03
CA THR A 72 -21.89 13.92 20.07
C THR A 72 -22.12 13.49 18.62
N LEU A 73 -22.50 12.24 18.40
CA LEU A 73 -22.73 11.65 17.09
C LEU A 73 -24.08 12.05 16.51
N ASP A 74 -24.12 12.27 15.21
CA ASP A 74 -25.37 12.48 14.50
C ASP A 74 -26.14 11.15 14.25
N ASN A 75 -27.39 11.26 13.76
CA ASN A 75 -28.25 10.09 13.56
C ASN A 75 -27.70 9.11 12.50
N ARG A 76 -26.99 9.59 11.48
CA ARG A 76 -26.35 8.74 10.49
C ARG A 76 -25.14 8.05 11.11
N GLN A 77 -24.26 8.79 11.79
CA GLN A 77 -23.08 8.23 12.49
C GLN A 77 -23.48 7.16 13.51
N LYS A 78 -24.58 7.36 14.25
CA LYS A 78 -25.13 6.34 15.17
C LYS A 78 -25.55 5.06 14.45
N LYS A 79 -26.17 5.18 13.27
CA LYS A 79 -26.55 4.02 12.46
C LYS A 79 -25.32 3.30 11.88
N ASP A 80 -24.32 4.04 11.36
CA ASP A 80 -23.05 3.47 10.90
C ASP A 80 -22.31 2.80 12.08
N LEU A 81 -22.28 3.44 13.25
CA LEU A 81 -21.67 2.87 14.46
C LEU A 81 -22.35 1.56 14.88
N ALA A 82 -23.67 1.52 14.94
CA ALA A 82 -24.42 0.30 15.29
C ALA A 82 -24.14 -0.83 14.29
N PHE A 83 -24.05 -0.51 13.01
CA PHE A 83 -23.72 -1.46 11.96
C PHE A 83 -22.32 -2.07 12.14
N TYR A 84 -21.30 -1.25 12.35
CA TYR A 84 -19.93 -1.73 12.57
C TYR A 84 -19.74 -2.39 13.95
N LEU A 85 -20.44 -1.95 14.98
CA LEU A 85 -20.45 -2.65 16.26
C LEU A 85 -20.95 -4.10 16.13
N ASN A 86 -21.90 -4.34 15.24
CA ASN A 86 -22.36 -5.69 14.93
C ASN A 86 -21.32 -6.49 14.13
N GLU A 87 -20.67 -5.88 13.13
CA GLU A 87 -19.57 -6.50 12.37
C GLU A 87 -18.42 -6.95 13.28
N PHE A 88 -18.08 -6.15 14.28
CA PHE A 88 -17.01 -6.41 15.24
C PHE A 88 -17.50 -7.02 16.57
N ALA A 89 -18.68 -7.67 16.56
CA ALA A 89 -19.25 -8.30 17.76
C ALA A 89 -18.40 -9.45 18.30
N LEU A 90 -17.75 -10.21 17.41
CA LEU A 90 -16.88 -11.32 17.76
C LEU A 90 -15.65 -10.86 18.56
N GLU A 91 -15.05 -9.74 18.18
CA GLU A 91 -13.91 -9.10 18.86
C GLU A 91 -14.30 -8.50 20.21
N ARG A 92 -15.57 -8.12 20.37
CA ARG A 92 -16.11 -7.46 21.55
C ARG A 92 -16.70 -8.43 22.58
N ASP A 93 -16.71 -9.73 22.30
CA ASP A 93 -17.41 -10.75 23.10
C ASP A 93 -18.92 -10.43 23.30
N THR A 94 -19.53 -9.73 22.34
CA THR A 94 -20.92 -9.30 22.39
C THR A 94 -21.68 -9.82 21.19
N MET A 95 -21.79 -11.13 21.06
CA MET A 95 -22.61 -11.75 20.01
C MET A 95 -24.09 -11.60 20.41
N VAL A 96 -24.82 -10.72 19.72
CA VAL A 96 -26.21 -10.37 20.07
C VAL A 96 -27.14 -10.66 18.90
N ASN A 97 -28.32 -11.23 19.20
CA ASN A 97 -29.58 -11.30 18.44
C ASN A 97 -29.66 -12.11 17.13
N ALA A 98 -28.58 -12.50 16.50
CA ALA A 98 -28.60 -13.37 15.31
C ALA A 98 -27.89 -14.71 15.53
N TYR A 99 -27.48 -14.99 16.75
CA TYR A 99 -26.64 -16.12 17.09
C TYR A 99 -27.44 -17.20 17.84
N VAL A 100 -27.22 -18.45 17.46
CA VAL A 100 -27.76 -19.60 18.15
C VAL A 100 -26.78 -20.00 19.25
N GLN A 101 -27.20 -19.93 20.48
CA GLN A 101 -26.44 -20.48 21.61
C GLN A 101 -26.70 -21.98 21.71
N TYR A 102 -25.69 -22.80 21.53
CA TYR A 102 -25.81 -24.26 21.61
C TYR A 102 -25.58 -24.77 23.03
N THR A 103 -24.62 -24.18 23.75
CA THR A 103 -24.34 -24.42 25.17
C THR A 103 -23.94 -23.10 25.83
N ASP A 104 -23.78 -23.09 27.17
CA ASP A 104 -23.28 -21.91 27.90
C ASP A 104 -21.89 -21.43 27.43
N HIS A 105 -21.18 -22.24 26.65
CA HIS A 105 -19.82 -21.98 26.18
C HIS A 105 -19.71 -21.79 24.66
N GLN A 106 -20.74 -22.13 23.90
CA GLN A 106 -20.69 -22.16 22.45
C GLN A 106 -21.78 -21.30 21.82
N THR A 107 -21.38 -20.43 20.89
CA THR A 107 -22.28 -19.54 20.17
C THR A 107 -21.98 -19.63 18.69
N TYR A 108 -23.03 -19.76 17.86
CA TYR A 108 -22.94 -19.88 16.42
C TYR A 108 -23.75 -18.78 15.73
N ASN A 109 -23.19 -18.23 14.64
CA ASN A 109 -23.96 -17.53 13.62
C ASN A 109 -24.01 -18.44 12.38
N LEU A 110 -25.20 -18.83 12.02
CA LEU A 110 -25.45 -19.73 10.89
C LEU A 110 -25.75 -18.98 9.58
N SER A 111 -25.45 -17.69 9.50
CA SER A 111 -25.57 -16.93 8.26
C SER A 111 -24.68 -17.53 7.17
N LEU A 112 -25.22 -17.78 5.97
CA LEU A 112 -24.43 -18.24 4.83
C LEU A 112 -23.39 -17.21 4.35
N ALA A 113 -23.66 -15.94 4.58
CA ALA A 113 -22.78 -14.85 4.16
C ALA A 113 -21.58 -14.66 5.10
N ASP A 114 -21.73 -15.01 6.38
CA ASP A 114 -20.71 -14.74 7.40
C ASP A 114 -20.87 -15.71 8.58
N PRO A 115 -20.65 -17.03 8.37
CA PRO A 115 -20.73 -18.01 9.44
C PRO A 115 -19.63 -17.76 10.48
N GLN A 116 -20.04 -17.75 11.74
CA GLN A 116 -19.17 -17.47 12.87
C GLN A 116 -19.40 -18.50 13.98
N PHE A 117 -18.31 -18.81 14.67
CA PHE A 117 -18.30 -19.69 15.82
C PHE A 117 -17.51 -19.04 16.96
N SER A 118 -18.01 -19.13 18.18
CA SER A 118 -17.32 -18.72 19.39
C SER A 118 -17.48 -19.79 20.48
N TYR A 119 -16.36 -20.15 21.09
CA TYR A 119 -16.30 -21.00 22.29
C TYR A 119 -15.57 -20.24 23.38
N LYS A 120 -16.12 -20.26 24.60
CA LYS A 120 -15.50 -19.61 25.76
C LYS A 120 -15.73 -20.45 27.01
N SER A 121 -14.65 -20.86 27.68
CA SER A 121 -14.70 -21.58 28.95
C SER A 121 -13.53 -21.14 29.85
N GLY A 122 -13.84 -20.34 30.85
CA GLY A 122 -12.82 -19.72 31.69
C GLY A 122 -11.89 -18.82 30.87
N ASN A 123 -10.60 -19.13 30.92
CA ASN A 123 -9.58 -18.41 30.13
C ASN A 123 -9.40 -18.95 28.69
N ASN A 124 -10.02 -20.10 28.40
CA ASN A 124 -9.94 -20.68 27.06
C ASN A 124 -11.00 -20.05 26.17
N SER A 125 -10.58 -19.46 25.07
CA SER A 125 -11.48 -18.95 24.05
C SER A 125 -11.01 -19.40 22.66
N PHE A 126 -11.96 -19.69 21.81
CA PHE A 126 -11.71 -19.95 20.39
C PHE A 126 -12.79 -19.22 19.62
N LYS A 127 -12.38 -18.44 18.63
CA LYS A 127 -13.28 -17.70 17.74
C LYS A 127 -12.89 -18.00 16.31
N MET A 128 -13.87 -18.19 15.46
CA MET A 128 -13.67 -18.47 14.04
C MET A 128 -14.73 -17.74 13.21
N ARG A 129 -14.32 -17.24 12.08
CA ARG A 129 -15.18 -16.63 11.06
C ARG A 129 -14.74 -17.14 9.71
N LEU A 130 -15.69 -17.49 8.87
CA LEU A 130 -15.49 -17.81 7.46
C LEU A 130 -16.34 -16.85 6.63
N ARG A 131 -15.76 -16.21 5.62
CA ARG A 131 -16.48 -15.28 4.74
C ARG A 131 -16.19 -15.63 3.29
N PRO A 132 -17.20 -15.72 2.42
CA PRO A 132 -16.98 -15.82 0.99
C PRO A 132 -16.45 -14.51 0.43
N ILE A 133 -15.64 -14.60 -0.62
CA ILE A 133 -15.17 -13.47 -1.42
C ILE A 133 -15.79 -13.62 -2.79
N LEU A 134 -16.58 -12.65 -3.23
CA LEU A 134 -17.25 -12.68 -4.53
C LEU A 134 -17.29 -11.28 -5.12
N GLY A 135 -17.15 -11.16 -6.43
CA GLY A 135 -17.38 -9.88 -7.07
C GLY A 135 -17.25 -9.89 -8.57
N ALA A 136 -17.73 -8.81 -9.14
CA ALA A 136 -17.57 -8.49 -10.55
C ALA A 136 -17.54 -6.97 -10.74
N ASP A 137 -16.73 -6.52 -11.70
CA ASP A 137 -16.63 -5.14 -12.13
C ASP A 137 -16.66 -5.09 -13.66
N VAL A 138 -17.51 -4.26 -14.21
CA VAL A 138 -17.58 -3.97 -15.65
C VAL A 138 -17.19 -2.53 -15.85
N THR A 139 -16.06 -2.30 -16.49
CA THR A 139 -15.57 -0.97 -16.83
C THR A 139 -15.60 -0.77 -18.35
N ILE A 140 -16.18 0.33 -18.81
CA ILE A 140 -16.44 0.61 -20.23
C ILE A 140 -16.04 2.03 -20.57
N ASN A 141 -15.40 2.20 -21.74
CA ASN A 141 -15.23 3.50 -22.39
C ASN A 141 -15.33 3.36 -23.91
N LYS A 142 -15.11 4.47 -24.67
CA LYS A 142 -15.19 4.48 -26.13
C LYS A 142 -14.22 3.51 -26.84
N LYS A 143 -13.19 3.01 -26.14
CA LYS A 143 -12.19 2.08 -26.70
C LYS A 143 -12.53 0.63 -26.40
N GLY A 144 -13.55 0.37 -25.57
CA GLY A 144 -14.03 -0.97 -25.27
C GLY A 144 -14.35 -1.19 -23.79
N ALA A 145 -14.23 -2.43 -23.35
CA ALA A 145 -14.62 -2.85 -22.01
C ALA A 145 -13.61 -3.81 -21.37
N LEU A 146 -13.60 -3.80 -20.05
CA LEU A 146 -12.94 -4.76 -19.18
C LEU A 146 -13.99 -5.34 -18.23
N LEU A 147 -14.10 -6.66 -18.19
CA LEU A 147 -14.84 -7.40 -17.18
C LEU A 147 -13.84 -8.05 -16.22
N GLN A 148 -13.92 -7.71 -14.97
CA GLN A 148 -13.18 -8.34 -13.88
C GLN A 148 -14.16 -9.16 -13.05
N ARG A 149 -13.79 -10.38 -12.69
CA ARG A 149 -14.55 -11.28 -11.83
C ARG A 149 -13.61 -11.90 -10.82
N TRP A 150 -14.10 -12.12 -9.63
CA TRP A 150 -13.32 -12.81 -8.60
C TRP A 150 -14.21 -13.60 -7.66
N TRP A 151 -13.64 -14.63 -7.11
CA TRP A 151 -14.25 -15.47 -6.11
C TRP A 151 -13.19 -16.04 -5.16
N GLY A 152 -13.62 -16.46 -3.98
CA GLY A 152 -12.70 -16.98 -2.99
C GLY A 152 -13.33 -17.11 -1.61
N ALA A 153 -12.46 -17.20 -0.61
CA ALA A 153 -12.87 -17.25 0.78
C ALA A 153 -11.81 -16.65 1.70
N GLU A 154 -12.26 -16.16 2.83
CA GLU A 154 -11.46 -15.65 3.93
C GLU A 154 -11.79 -16.43 5.20
N LEU A 155 -10.77 -16.88 5.92
CA LEU A 155 -10.86 -17.53 7.22
C LEU A 155 -10.12 -16.69 8.25
N GLN A 156 -10.75 -16.46 9.39
CA GLN A 156 -10.18 -15.78 10.55
C GLN A 156 -10.39 -16.65 11.79
N MET A 157 -9.33 -16.83 12.58
CA MET A 157 -9.36 -17.57 13.82
C MET A 157 -8.60 -16.83 14.92
N ASP A 158 -9.13 -16.91 16.12
CA ASP A 158 -8.46 -16.41 17.33
C ASP A 158 -8.48 -17.50 18.41
N ILE A 159 -7.33 -17.75 19.00
CA ILE A 159 -7.12 -18.81 19.98
C ILE A 159 -6.61 -18.17 21.27
N ALA A 160 -7.35 -18.40 22.36
CA ALA A 160 -7.04 -17.93 23.70
C ALA A 160 -6.89 -16.40 23.81
N ASN A 161 -7.43 -15.64 22.86
CA ASN A 161 -7.26 -14.18 22.72
C ASN A 161 -5.79 -13.72 22.61
N HIS A 162 -4.88 -14.59 22.18
CA HIS A 162 -3.46 -14.30 22.05
C HIS A 162 -2.89 -14.68 20.70
N LEU A 163 -3.38 -15.74 20.08
CA LEU A 163 -2.91 -16.24 18.81
C LEU A 163 -3.99 -16.02 17.75
N SER A 164 -3.69 -15.18 16.78
CA SER A 164 -4.55 -14.95 15.62
C SER A 164 -3.97 -15.65 14.40
N ILE A 165 -4.83 -16.35 13.64
CA ILE A 165 -4.50 -16.99 12.37
C ILE A 165 -5.54 -16.56 11.36
N TRP A 166 -5.12 -16.11 10.19
CA TRP A 166 -6.03 -15.72 9.12
C TRP A 166 -5.47 -16.09 7.76
N GLY A 167 -6.35 -16.23 6.80
CA GLY A 167 -5.98 -16.46 5.41
C GLY A 167 -7.12 -16.14 4.49
N SER A 168 -6.80 -15.57 3.34
CA SER A 168 -7.72 -15.37 2.24
C SER A 168 -7.10 -15.84 0.94
N LEU A 169 -7.92 -16.45 0.10
CA LEU A 169 -7.58 -16.79 -1.27
C LEU A 169 -8.63 -16.17 -2.18
N ARG A 170 -8.18 -15.43 -3.16
CA ARG A 170 -9.00 -14.79 -4.17
C ARG A 170 -8.48 -15.14 -5.55
N ASP A 171 -9.31 -15.81 -6.33
CA ASP A 171 -9.06 -16.10 -7.73
C ASP A 171 -9.71 -15.02 -8.60
N ASN A 172 -8.94 -14.41 -9.49
CA ASN A 172 -9.35 -13.29 -10.32
C ASN A 172 -9.30 -13.68 -11.79
N SER A 173 -10.29 -13.26 -12.53
CA SER A 173 -10.35 -13.44 -13.98
C SER A 173 -10.68 -12.11 -14.65
N TRP A 174 -9.85 -11.73 -15.61
CA TRP A 174 -10.04 -10.55 -16.42
C TRP A 174 -10.35 -10.95 -17.85
N SER A 175 -11.32 -10.30 -18.45
CA SER A 175 -11.69 -10.51 -19.87
C SER A 175 -12.15 -9.19 -20.50
N GLY A 176 -12.02 -9.10 -21.81
CA GLY A 176 -12.44 -7.92 -22.56
C GLY A 176 -11.38 -7.43 -23.52
N ASN A 177 -11.79 -6.55 -24.42
CA ASN A 177 -10.93 -6.09 -25.50
C ASN A 177 -9.82 -5.10 -25.04
N TRP A 178 -9.89 -4.58 -23.81
CA TRP A 178 -8.78 -3.81 -23.25
C TRP A 178 -7.54 -4.67 -23.00
N LEU A 179 -7.70 -5.99 -22.87
CA LEU A 179 -6.61 -6.94 -22.67
C LEU A 179 -6.04 -7.49 -23.99
N SER A 180 -6.55 -7.04 -25.15
CA SER A 180 -6.01 -7.44 -26.46
C SER A 180 -4.63 -6.84 -26.70
N GLU A 181 -3.85 -7.44 -27.60
CA GLU A 181 -2.53 -6.94 -28.02
C GLU A 181 -2.57 -5.47 -28.52
N LYS A 182 -3.72 -5.04 -29.06
CA LYS A 182 -3.92 -3.65 -29.47
C LYS A 182 -3.81 -2.64 -28.33
N TYR A 183 -4.15 -3.04 -27.08
CA TYR A 183 -4.21 -2.15 -25.93
C TYR A 183 -3.17 -2.47 -24.86
N PHE A 184 -2.51 -3.61 -24.97
CA PHE A 184 -1.31 -3.92 -24.20
C PHE A 184 -0.10 -3.74 -25.09
N HIS A 185 0.78 -2.80 -24.74
CA HIS A 185 2.04 -2.65 -25.46
C HIS A 185 2.86 -3.92 -25.35
N THR A 186 3.22 -4.47 -26.51
CA THR A 186 4.13 -5.60 -26.65
C THR A 186 5.57 -5.21 -26.34
N ASP A 187 5.89 -3.91 -26.40
CA ASP A 187 7.23 -3.37 -26.17
C ASP A 187 7.58 -3.21 -24.69
N ILE A 188 6.62 -3.35 -23.79
CA ILE A 188 6.92 -3.61 -22.39
C ILE A 188 7.55 -4.99 -22.37
N GLU A 189 8.87 -5.02 -22.29
CA GLU A 189 9.67 -6.23 -22.33
C GLU A 189 9.01 -7.32 -21.51
N ARG A 190 8.72 -8.45 -22.15
CA ARG A 190 8.31 -9.67 -21.49
C ARG A 190 9.49 -10.18 -20.67
N ILE A 191 9.67 -9.64 -19.49
CA ILE A 191 10.61 -10.21 -18.54
C ILE A 191 9.94 -11.50 -18.06
N HIS A 192 10.33 -12.62 -18.67
CA HIS A 192 9.92 -13.98 -18.31
C HIS A 192 8.40 -14.25 -18.25
N GLY A 193 7.66 -13.74 -19.23
CA GLY A 193 6.21 -14.02 -19.32
C GLY A 193 5.33 -13.22 -18.37
N ALA A 194 5.89 -12.39 -17.51
CA ALA A 194 5.14 -11.44 -16.70
C ALA A 194 5.03 -10.11 -17.46
N ARG A 195 3.82 -9.61 -17.68
CA ARG A 195 3.61 -8.23 -18.12
C ARG A 195 3.79 -7.32 -16.92
N ILE A 196 4.74 -6.41 -17.02
CA ILE A 196 4.98 -5.42 -15.98
C ILE A 196 4.01 -4.27 -16.20
N HIS A 197 3.14 -4.02 -15.21
CA HIS A 197 2.32 -2.83 -15.18
C HIS A 197 3.13 -1.71 -14.52
N TYR A 198 3.47 -0.68 -15.28
CA TYR A 198 4.17 0.49 -14.76
C TYR A 198 3.31 1.37 -13.84
N GLY A 199 3.93 2.34 -13.18
CA GLY A 199 3.33 3.17 -12.13
C GLY A 199 1.97 3.78 -12.46
N ALA A 200 1.68 4.11 -13.73
CA ALA A 200 0.38 4.63 -14.13
C ALA A 200 -0.78 3.64 -13.94
N SER A 201 -0.53 2.34 -14.09
CA SER A 201 -1.55 1.32 -13.82
C SER A 201 -1.87 1.20 -12.33
N GLN A 202 -0.95 1.56 -11.45
CA GLN A 202 -1.18 1.63 -10.00
C GLN A 202 -2.12 2.77 -9.61
N ALA A 203 -2.16 3.83 -10.39
CA ALA A 203 -3.03 4.98 -10.17
C ALA A 203 -4.44 4.75 -10.68
N HIS A 204 -4.58 3.95 -11.75
CA HIS A 204 -5.85 3.82 -12.44
C HIS A 204 -6.85 2.97 -11.64
N PRO A 205 -8.08 3.44 -11.43
CA PRO A 205 -9.07 2.74 -10.62
C PRO A 205 -9.39 1.32 -11.09
N ALA A 206 -9.49 1.09 -12.40
CA ALA A 206 -9.76 -0.23 -12.96
C ALA A 206 -8.66 -1.26 -12.66
N LEU A 207 -7.43 -0.80 -12.40
CA LEU A 207 -6.28 -1.64 -12.12
C LEU A 207 -5.74 -1.50 -10.69
N SER A 208 -6.05 -0.39 -10.01
CA SER A 208 -5.51 -0.09 -8.68
C SER A 208 -6.03 -0.98 -7.56
N ASN A 209 -7.25 -1.50 -7.70
CA ASN A 209 -7.84 -2.42 -6.73
C ASN A 209 -7.36 -3.86 -6.89
N MET A 210 -6.65 -4.13 -7.98
CA MET A 210 -6.06 -5.42 -8.26
C MET A 210 -4.56 -5.26 -8.43
N PRO A 211 -3.80 -5.26 -7.33
CA PRO A 211 -2.35 -5.17 -7.39
C PRO A 211 -1.84 -6.29 -8.30
N GLY A 212 -0.99 -5.90 -9.25
CA GLY A 212 -0.48 -6.77 -10.31
C GLY A 212 0.20 -7.99 -9.77
N VAL A 213 -0.58 -9.01 -9.58
CA VAL A 213 -0.09 -10.37 -9.38
C VAL A 213 0.05 -10.97 -10.76
N GLN A 214 1.00 -11.87 -10.93
CA GLN A 214 1.16 -12.60 -12.17
C GLN A 214 -0.18 -13.21 -12.60
N TYR A 215 -0.62 -12.91 -13.80
CA TYR A 215 -1.76 -13.55 -14.40
C TYR A 215 -1.33 -14.35 -15.64
N LYS A 216 -2.02 -15.43 -15.90
CA LYS A 216 -1.86 -16.17 -17.14
C LYS A 216 -2.62 -15.45 -18.24
N GLU A 217 -1.91 -15.08 -19.28
CA GLU A 217 -2.50 -14.50 -20.45
C GLU A 217 -3.18 -15.58 -21.31
N ALA A 218 -4.46 -15.44 -21.53
CA ALA A 218 -5.21 -16.16 -22.55
C ALA A 218 -5.92 -15.16 -23.46
N ASN A 219 -6.22 -15.50 -24.69
CA ASN A 219 -6.82 -14.61 -25.69
C ASN A 219 -7.86 -13.65 -25.09
N TYR A 220 -7.53 -12.33 -25.03
CA TYR A 220 -8.37 -11.26 -24.47
C TYR A 220 -8.72 -11.43 -22.97
N GLY A 221 -7.93 -12.18 -22.21
CA GLY A 221 -8.18 -12.41 -20.79
C GLY A 221 -6.92 -12.74 -20.00
N GLY A 222 -7.05 -12.74 -18.70
CA GLY A 222 -6.02 -13.13 -17.78
C GLY A 222 -6.61 -13.69 -16.49
N ASP A 223 -5.97 -14.71 -15.94
CA ASP A 223 -6.29 -15.32 -14.67
C ASP A 223 -5.10 -15.17 -13.73
N PHE A 224 -5.37 -14.70 -12.52
CA PHE A 224 -4.36 -14.61 -11.47
C PHE A 224 -5.00 -14.81 -10.10
N SER A 225 -4.25 -15.32 -9.15
CA SER A 225 -4.70 -15.47 -7.77
C SER A 225 -3.97 -14.51 -6.85
N ASP A 226 -4.67 -13.98 -5.87
CA ASP A 226 -4.11 -13.27 -4.74
C ASP A 226 -4.42 -14.02 -3.46
N SER A 227 -3.42 -14.14 -2.60
CA SER A 227 -3.57 -14.77 -1.29
C SER A 227 -2.97 -13.86 -0.24
N LYS A 228 -3.67 -13.69 0.87
CA LYS A 228 -3.16 -12.99 2.05
C LYS A 228 -3.34 -13.90 3.25
N GLY A 229 -2.60 -13.63 4.30
CA GLY A 229 -2.75 -14.39 5.51
C GLY A 229 -1.54 -14.29 6.43
N GLY A 230 -1.70 -14.84 7.61
CA GLY A 230 -0.63 -14.79 8.59
C GLY A 230 -0.99 -15.47 9.90
N ILE A 231 -0.01 -15.45 10.75
CA ILE A 231 -0.08 -15.86 12.16
C ILE A 231 0.54 -14.75 12.99
N SER A 232 -0.13 -14.36 14.06
CA SER A 232 0.33 -13.30 14.95
C SER A 232 0.07 -13.64 16.40
N LEU A 233 1.07 -13.42 17.23
CA LEU A 233 0.96 -13.41 18.69
C LEU A 233 0.74 -11.98 19.16
N TYR A 234 -0.25 -11.78 19.97
CA TYR A 234 -0.56 -10.50 20.58
C TYR A 234 -0.44 -10.56 22.10
N THR A 235 0.06 -9.47 22.67
CA THR A 235 0.23 -9.28 24.10
C THR A 235 -0.19 -7.86 24.51
N TRP A 236 -0.12 -7.54 25.79
CA TRP A 236 -0.44 -6.20 26.31
C TRP A 236 0.51 -5.09 25.79
N TRP A 237 1.72 -5.43 25.38
CA TRP A 237 2.72 -4.48 24.88
C TRP A 237 2.75 -4.36 23.36
N GLY A 238 2.05 -5.22 22.63
CA GLY A 238 2.03 -5.21 21.17
C GLY A 238 1.90 -6.59 20.55
N SER A 239 2.37 -6.75 19.32
CA SER A 239 2.25 -7.98 18.56
C SER A 239 3.53 -8.30 17.79
N ILE A 240 3.71 -9.60 17.53
CA ILE A 240 4.73 -10.13 16.62
C ILE A 240 4.06 -11.16 15.72
N GLY A 241 4.40 -11.16 14.43
CA GLY A 241 3.80 -12.10 13.49
C GLY A 241 4.60 -12.30 12.22
N ILE A 242 4.15 -13.29 11.45
CA ILE A 242 4.56 -13.52 10.06
C ILE A 242 3.30 -13.46 9.23
N GLN A 243 3.31 -12.60 8.21
CA GLN A 243 2.12 -12.37 7.39
C GLN A 243 2.48 -11.99 5.95
N ARG A 244 1.53 -12.18 5.06
CA ARG A 244 1.54 -11.62 3.71
C ARG A 244 0.40 -10.62 3.59
N GLU A 245 0.73 -9.32 3.53
CA GLU A 245 -0.25 -8.23 3.58
C GLU A 245 0.25 -6.97 2.86
N ASN A 246 -0.67 -6.05 2.57
CA ASN A 246 -0.37 -4.70 2.13
C ASN A 246 -0.23 -3.78 3.33
N ILE A 247 0.83 -2.95 3.35
CA ILE A 247 1.08 -1.97 4.41
C ILE A 247 1.07 -0.56 3.81
N ARG A 248 0.44 0.38 4.50
CA ARG A 248 0.49 1.81 4.21
C ARG A 248 1.03 2.58 5.41
N TRP A 249 2.07 3.38 5.17
CA TRP A 249 2.66 4.30 6.15
C TRP A 249 2.50 5.74 5.69
N GLY A 250 2.12 6.63 6.62
CA GLY A 250 1.77 8.02 6.37
C GLY A 250 0.26 8.26 6.40
N ASP A 251 -0.11 9.49 6.70
CA ASP A 251 -1.51 9.92 6.92
C ASP A 251 -2.26 10.32 5.64
N SER A 252 -1.73 10.03 4.44
CA SER A 252 -2.37 10.36 3.17
C SER A 252 -3.69 9.61 2.97
N TYR A 253 -4.62 10.22 2.24
CA TYR A 253 -5.89 9.59 1.86
C TYR A 253 -5.87 9.02 0.44
N HIS A 254 -5.13 9.65 -0.48
CA HIS A 254 -5.03 9.19 -1.86
C HIS A 254 -3.85 8.23 -2.07
N ALA A 255 -2.62 8.71 -1.86
CA ALA A 255 -1.42 7.89 -2.01
C ALA A 255 -0.27 8.37 -1.12
N SER A 256 0.30 7.47 -0.33
CA SER A 256 1.46 7.81 0.50
C SER A 256 2.75 7.87 -0.31
N ASN A 257 3.62 8.79 0.05
CA ASN A 257 4.99 8.88 -0.48
C ASN A 257 6.01 8.08 0.35
N ILE A 258 5.60 7.46 1.46
CA ILE A 258 6.44 6.55 2.25
C ILE A 258 6.18 5.12 1.81
N LEU A 259 5.05 4.55 2.23
CA LEU A 259 4.56 3.25 1.75
C LEU A 259 3.10 3.40 1.35
N SER A 260 2.82 3.24 0.07
CA SER A 260 1.47 3.46 -0.48
C SER A 260 0.50 2.31 -0.22
N GLY A 261 1.01 1.10 -0.01
CA GLY A 261 0.20 -0.12 0.07
C GLY A 261 -0.43 -0.55 -1.26
N ARG A 262 -0.03 0.07 -2.38
CA ARG A 262 -0.56 -0.23 -3.73
C ARG A 262 0.20 -1.34 -4.45
N ASN A 263 1.40 -1.70 -3.99
CA ASN A 263 2.11 -2.87 -4.48
C ASN A 263 1.39 -4.17 -4.08
N PRO A 264 1.58 -5.28 -4.80
CA PRO A 264 1.11 -6.59 -4.37
C PRO A 264 1.55 -6.91 -2.94
N ALA A 265 0.69 -7.63 -2.20
CA ALA A 265 0.99 -8.05 -0.84
C ALA A 265 2.31 -8.82 -0.77
N VAL A 266 3.15 -8.49 0.20
CA VAL A 266 4.47 -9.11 0.37
C VAL A 266 4.54 -9.90 1.68
N PRO A 267 5.23 -11.06 1.69
CA PRO A 267 5.51 -11.78 2.92
C PRO A 267 6.42 -10.96 3.83
N MET A 268 6.14 -10.93 5.13
CA MET A 268 6.94 -10.17 6.08
C MET A 268 6.87 -10.72 7.50
N ILE A 269 7.92 -10.52 8.26
CA ILE A 269 7.90 -10.58 9.72
C ILE A 269 7.54 -9.18 10.21
N THR A 270 6.61 -9.09 11.16
CA THR A 270 6.16 -7.81 11.73
C THR A 270 6.33 -7.79 13.23
N LEU A 271 6.63 -6.61 13.77
CA LEU A 271 6.62 -6.32 15.21
C LEU A 271 5.95 -4.96 15.40
N GLN A 272 4.94 -4.92 16.25
CA GLN A 272 4.35 -3.68 16.73
C GLN A 272 4.50 -3.61 18.24
N LEU A 273 5.06 -2.52 18.76
CA LEU A 273 5.17 -2.26 20.19
C LEU A 273 4.33 -1.03 20.53
N THR A 274 3.43 -1.19 21.49
CA THR A 274 2.56 -0.13 22.01
C THR A 274 2.58 -0.13 23.53
N PRO A 275 3.74 0.07 24.19
CA PRO A 275 3.89 -0.06 25.63
C PRO A 275 3.12 1.02 26.41
N CYS A 276 2.80 2.14 25.75
CA CYS A 276 2.05 3.24 26.32
C CYS A 276 1.26 4.00 25.23
N ARG A 277 0.29 4.81 25.66
CA ARG A 277 -0.65 5.50 24.73
C ARG A 277 -0.01 6.55 23.82
N TRP A 278 1.14 7.08 24.20
CA TRP A 278 1.82 8.14 23.45
C TRP A 278 2.95 7.65 22.54
N PHE A 279 3.29 6.35 22.59
CA PHE A 279 4.39 5.77 21.82
C PHE A 279 3.98 4.46 21.13
N GLN A 280 4.35 4.35 19.84
CA GLN A 280 4.24 3.12 19.06
C GLN A 280 5.51 2.95 18.23
N LEU A 281 6.00 1.72 18.15
CA LEU A 281 7.02 1.28 17.21
C LEU A 281 6.42 0.23 16.29
N ASP A 282 6.49 0.48 15.00
CA ASP A 282 6.18 -0.48 13.96
C ASP A 282 7.46 -0.88 13.23
N TYR A 283 7.63 -2.18 13.06
CA TYR A 283 8.75 -2.75 12.34
C TYR A 283 8.26 -3.87 11.44
N PHE A 284 8.85 -3.97 10.26
CA PHE A 284 8.74 -5.15 9.44
C PHE A 284 10.06 -5.50 8.74
N HIS A 285 10.19 -6.79 8.42
CA HIS A 285 11.19 -7.32 7.50
C HIS A 285 10.48 -8.12 6.41
N ALA A 286 10.56 -7.64 5.17
CA ALA A 286 9.79 -8.16 4.05
C ALA A 286 10.66 -8.84 2.99
N TRP A 287 10.11 -9.85 2.34
CA TRP A 287 10.62 -10.46 1.11
C TRP A 287 9.95 -9.78 -0.08
N LEU A 288 10.72 -9.03 -0.84
CA LEU A 288 10.25 -8.32 -2.02
C LEU A 288 10.42 -9.18 -3.28
N VAL A 289 9.64 -8.87 -4.30
CA VAL A 289 9.78 -9.50 -5.62
C VAL A 289 10.73 -8.64 -6.45
N SER A 290 11.84 -9.25 -6.90
CA SER A 290 12.76 -8.64 -7.85
C SER A 290 12.44 -9.11 -9.27
N ASN A 291 12.53 -8.21 -10.25
CA ASN A 291 12.48 -8.52 -11.67
C ASN A 291 13.87 -8.49 -12.32
N VAL A 292 14.91 -8.19 -11.55
CA VAL A 292 16.30 -8.20 -12.02
C VAL A 292 16.86 -9.61 -11.91
N LEU A 293 17.37 -10.13 -13.03
CA LEU A 293 17.87 -11.49 -13.10
C LEU A 293 19.32 -11.57 -12.60
N ASP A 294 19.60 -12.62 -11.82
CA ASP A 294 20.95 -13.00 -11.42
C ASP A 294 21.60 -13.80 -12.54
N SER A 295 22.51 -13.17 -13.28
CA SER A 295 23.25 -13.82 -14.36
C SER A 295 24.18 -14.93 -13.89
N THR A 296 24.48 -14.99 -12.59
CA THR A 296 25.38 -15.99 -11.99
C THR A 296 24.64 -17.27 -11.56
N TYR A 297 23.30 -17.18 -11.46
CA TYR A 297 22.46 -18.30 -11.03
C TYR A 297 21.41 -18.68 -12.06
N PHE A 298 21.58 -19.82 -12.70
CA PHE A 298 20.65 -20.36 -13.68
C PHE A 298 20.46 -21.87 -13.51
N TYR A 299 19.35 -22.37 -14.01
CA TYR A 299 19.11 -23.81 -14.20
C TYR A 299 18.85 -24.10 -15.68
N LEU A 300 19.15 -25.35 -16.07
CA LEU A 300 18.92 -25.81 -17.43
C LEU A 300 17.55 -26.47 -17.51
N GLU A 301 16.75 -26.02 -18.44
CA GLU A 301 15.43 -26.57 -18.70
C GLU A 301 15.35 -27.12 -20.13
N ASN A 302 14.73 -28.27 -20.29
CA ASN A 302 14.48 -28.86 -21.59
C ASN A 302 13.23 -28.19 -22.19
N THR A 303 13.45 -27.24 -23.11
CA THR A 303 12.37 -26.36 -23.63
C THR A 303 11.81 -26.83 -24.96
N THR A 304 12.41 -27.83 -25.61
CA THR A 304 11.97 -28.29 -26.94
C THR A 304 11.78 -29.78 -27.00
N LYS A 305 10.87 -30.24 -27.90
CA LYS A 305 10.72 -31.64 -28.23
C LYS A 305 11.99 -32.30 -28.81
N GLU A 306 12.97 -31.47 -29.18
CA GLU A 306 14.25 -31.90 -29.75
C GLU A 306 15.38 -31.94 -28.71
N GLY A 307 15.09 -31.72 -27.43
CA GLY A 307 16.06 -31.83 -26.33
C GLY A 307 17.03 -30.68 -26.21
N ALA A 308 16.74 -29.51 -26.80
CA ALA A 308 17.55 -28.31 -26.59
C ALA A 308 17.38 -27.78 -25.15
N LEU A 309 18.51 -27.50 -24.50
CA LEU A 309 18.55 -26.94 -23.15
C LEU A 309 18.57 -25.42 -23.21
N ALA A 310 17.63 -24.78 -22.54
CA ALA A 310 17.66 -23.33 -22.31
C ALA A 310 18.13 -23.02 -20.89
N LYS A 311 18.83 -21.88 -20.74
CA LYS A 311 19.21 -21.34 -19.44
C LYS A 311 18.07 -20.47 -18.90
N ASN A 312 17.52 -20.88 -17.77
CA ASN A 312 16.55 -20.07 -17.03
C ASN A 312 17.24 -19.43 -15.84
N TYR A 313 17.31 -18.10 -15.86
CA TYR A 313 17.92 -17.31 -14.80
C TYR A 313 16.92 -17.07 -13.66
N ARG A 314 17.40 -17.06 -12.42
CA ARG A 314 16.60 -16.69 -11.26
C ARG A 314 16.67 -15.19 -11.02
N PRO A 315 15.58 -14.55 -10.58
CA PRO A 315 15.68 -13.18 -10.05
C PRO A 315 16.54 -13.15 -8.79
N TYR A 316 17.21 -12.02 -8.55
CA TYR A 316 17.86 -11.77 -7.26
C TYR A 316 16.86 -11.87 -6.12
N ASN A 317 17.30 -12.43 -4.98
CA ASN A 317 16.55 -12.27 -3.74
C ASN A 317 16.64 -10.81 -3.31
N LYS A 318 15.49 -10.25 -2.91
CA LYS A 318 15.37 -8.86 -2.51
C LYS A 318 14.63 -8.75 -1.20
N PHE A 319 15.14 -7.95 -0.29
CA PHE A 319 14.59 -7.79 1.05
C PHE A 319 14.46 -6.31 1.40
N MET A 320 13.57 -6.03 2.36
CA MET A 320 13.46 -4.71 2.96
C MET A 320 13.24 -4.85 4.46
N ALA A 321 14.02 -4.13 5.26
CA ALA A 321 13.72 -3.89 6.66
C ALA A 321 13.30 -2.44 6.84
N ALA A 322 12.30 -2.19 7.67
CA ALA A 322 11.84 -0.83 7.96
C ALA A 322 11.32 -0.72 9.39
N ASN A 323 11.52 0.44 10.00
CA ASN A 323 10.95 0.80 11.28
C ASN A 323 10.35 2.21 11.27
N MET A 324 9.35 2.43 12.11
CA MET A 324 8.74 3.73 12.32
C MET A 324 8.37 3.91 13.79
N PHE A 325 8.86 4.98 14.38
CA PHE A 325 8.58 5.41 15.75
C PHE A 325 7.54 6.52 15.70
N THR A 326 6.35 6.26 16.25
CA THR A 326 5.25 7.22 16.29
C THR A 326 5.07 7.73 17.72
N PHE A 327 5.04 9.04 17.86
CA PHE A 327 4.83 9.75 19.14
C PHE A 327 3.56 10.56 19.06
N THR A 328 2.69 10.40 20.07
CA THR A 328 1.42 11.13 20.22
C THR A 328 1.39 11.82 21.59
N PRO A 329 2.16 12.90 21.79
CA PRO A 329 2.30 13.55 23.08
C PRO A 329 0.98 14.14 23.59
N ILE A 330 0.13 14.58 22.68
CA ILE A 330 -1.23 15.05 22.94
C ILE A 330 -2.17 14.49 21.87
N ARG A 331 -3.47 14.43 22.16
CA ARG A 331 -4.47 13.87 21.25
C ARG A 331 -4.53 14.57 19.87
N GLN A 332 -4.13 15.85 19.80
CA GLN A 332 -4.15 16.67 18.59
C GLN A 332 -2.88 16.57 17.73
N LEU A 333 -1.81 16.00 18.25
CA LEU A 333 -0.52 15.96 17.56
C LEU A 333 0.07 14.58 17.61
N SER A 334 0.38 14.04 16.44
CA SER A 334 1.20 12.84 16.26
C SER A 334 2.33 13.13 15.28
N PHE A 335 3.51 12.62 15.54
CA PHE A 335 4.62 12.66 14.61
C PHE A 335 5.34 11.32 14.59
N SER A 336 5.85 10.96 13.42
CA SER A 336 6.56 9.70 13.21
C SER A 336 7.90 9.95 12.56
N LEU A 337 8.89 9.17 12.96
CA LEU A 337 10.23 9.13 12.37
C LEU A 337 10.57 7.68 12.08
N GLY A 338 11.17 7.42 10.94
CA GLY A 338 11.52 6.06 10.57
C GLY A 338 12.63 5.98 9.54
N ASN A 339 13.09 4.78 9.34
CA ASN A 339 14.07 4.48 8.31
C ASN A 339 13.87 3.07 7.75
N SER A 340 14.39 2.86 6.55
CA SER A 340 14.36 1.56 5.89
C SER A 340 15.66 1.27 5.17
N ILE A 341 15.84 0.02 4.81
CA ILE A 341 16.94 -0.45 3.96
C ILE A 341 16.43 -1.52 3.02
N ILE A 342 16.82 -1.41 1.74
CA ILE A 342 16.62 -2.43 0.73
C ILE A 342 17.96 -3.05 0.42
N TYR A 343 18.00 -4.38 0.37
CA TYR A 343 19.20 -5.12 0.09
C TYR A 343 18.90 -6.39 -0.73
N ALA A 344 19.92 -6.85 -1.46
CA ALA A 344 19.83 -8.02 -2.31
C ALA A 344 20.97 -8.98 -1.95
N GLU A 345 20.66 -9.99 -1.16
CA GLU A 345 21.58 -11.00 -0.69
C GLU A 345 20.95 -12.40 -0.82
N ASN A 346 21.78 -13.44 -0.73
CA ASN A 346 21.27 -14.82 -0.82
C ASN A 346 20.36 -15.20 0.36
N THR A 347 20.55 -14.57 1.52
CA THR A 347 19.83 -14.85 2.76
C THR A 347 19.49 -13.57 3.51
N ILE A 348 18.61 -13.66 4.50
CA ILE A 348 18.31 -12.57 5.42
C ILE A 348 19.57 -12.16 6.18
N GLN A 349 19.87 -10.87 6.18
CA GLN A 349 20.92 -10.29 7.00
C GLN A 349 20.43 -10.07 8.43
N ALA A 350 20.98 -10.85 9.37
CA ALA A 350 20.51 -10.86 10.77
C ALA A 350 20.59 -9.47 11.46
N ALA A 351 21.53 -8.62 11.06
CA ALA A 351 21.65 -7.27 11.61
C ALA A 351 20.43 -6.40 11.32
N TYR A 352 19.73 -6.63 10.20
CA TYR A 352 18.53 -5.88 9.85
C TYR A 352 17.25 -6.41 10.53
N LEU A 353 17.36 -7.49 11.31
CA LEU A 353 16.29 -7.93 12.20
C LEU A 353 16.21 -7.14 13.52
N ILE A 354 17.12 -6.19 13.75
CA ILE A 354 17.10 -5.30 14.92
C ILE A 354 16.06 -4.21 14.68
N PRO A 355 14.90 -4.21 15.36
CA PRO A 355 13.75 -3.35 15.00
C PRO A 355 13.96 -1.86 15.33
N ILE A 356 14.92 -1.53 16.19
CA ILE A 356 15.22 -0.15 16.60
C ILE A 356 16.45 0.43 15.91
N ALA A 357 17.02 -0.29 14.94
CA ALA A 357 18.26 0.10 14.31
C ALA A 357 18.10 1.30 13.37
N PHE A 358 19.12 2.12 13.31
CA PHE A 358 19.33 3.05 12.19
C PHE A 358 20.12 2.30 11.10
N TYR A 359 19.43 1.80 10.10
CA TYR A 359 19.97 0.84 9.13
C TYR A 359 21.14 1.36 8.32
N LYS A 360 21.15 2.65 7.97
CA LYS A 360 22.29 3.26 7.26
C LYS A 360 23.60 3.13 8.06
N SER A 361 23.55 3.25 9.38
CA SER A 361 24.73 3.07 10.24
C SER A 361 25.20 1.61 10.28
N LEU A 362 24.25 0.67 10.30
CA LEU A 362 24.57 -0.75 10.24
C LEU A 362 25.16 -1.14 8.88
N ASP A 363 24.61 -0.63 7.80
CA ASP A 363 25.12 -0.82 6.45
C ASP A 363 26.59 -0.37 6.35
N HIS A 364 26.90 0.84 6.76
CA HIS A 364 28.28 1.36 6.77
C HIS A 364 29.24 0.51 7.61
N LEU A 365 28.78 -0.10 8.68
CA LEU A 365 29.57 -0.99 9.51
C LEU A 365 29.85 -2.33 8.82
N LEU A 366 28.84 -2.90 8.18
CA LEU A 366 28.89 -4.23 7.57
C LEU A 366 29.61 -4.21 6.21
N THR A 367 29.52 -3.11 5.48
CA THR A 367 30.10 -2.96 4.13
C THR A 367 31.44 -2.24 4.12
N LYS A 368 32.08 -2.02 5.28
CA LYS A 368 33.36 -1.34 5.40
C LYS A 368 34.43 -2.02 4.55
N GLY A 369 34.93 -1.29 3.52
CA GLY A 369 35.95 -1.78 2.59
C GLY A 369 35.41 -2.48 1.33
N ILE A 370 34.09 -2.64 1.22
CA ILE A 370 33.39 -3.01 -0.01
C ILE A 370 32.73 -1.73 -0.54
N ALA A 371 32.67 -1.57 -1.86
CA ALA A 371 32.02 -0.38 -2.45
C ALA A 371 30.68 -0.10 -1.78
N SER A 372 30.49 1.10 -1.26
CA SER A 372 29.36 1.53 -0.41
C SER A 372 27.99 1.61 -1.12
N GLN A 373 27.85 0.97 -2.27
CA GLN A 373 26.66 1.07 -3.13
C GLN A 373 25.79 -0.20 -3.12
N ASN A 374 26.09 -1.17 -2.26
CA ASN A 374 25.40 -2.47 -2.30
C ASN A 374 24.06 -2.50 -1.59
N GLN A 375 23.63 -1.38 -0.98
CA GLN A 375 22.35 -1.34 -0.24
C GLN A 375 21.75 0.07 -0.32
N ASN A 376 20.43 0.12 -0.38
CA ASN A 376 19.69 1.36 -0.50
C ASN A 376 18.95 1.67 0.82
N SER A 377 19.38 2.73 1.53
CA SER A 377 18.80 3.12 2.82
C SER A 377 18.04 4.42 2.70
N GLN A 378 16.81 4.45 3.26
CA GLN A 378 15.93 5.59 3.25
C GLN A 378 15.63 6.07 4.66
N ALA A 379 15.25 7.36 4.79
CA ALA A 379 14.71 7.93 6.01
C ALA A 379 13.38 8.64 5.69
N PHE A 380 12.47 8.66 6.66
CA PHE A 380 11.18 9.31 6.47
C PHE A 380 10.63 9.87 7.78
N ALA A 381 9.75 10.84 7.63
CA ALA A 381 9.04 11.47 8.72
C ALA A 381 7.59 11.73 8.31
N SER A 382 6.67 11.70 9.27
CA SER A 382 5.30 12.18 9.07
C SER A 382 4.80 12.96 10.29
N ILE A 383 3.87 13.85 10.04
CA ILE A 383 3.20 14.66 11.07
C ILE A 383 1.71 14.69 10.79
N SER A 384 0.93 14.58 11.85
CA SER A 384 -0.54 14.63 11.83
C SER A 384 -1.01 15.58 12.93
N ILE A 385 -1.74 16.62 12.55
CA ILE A 385 -2.18 17.68 13.46
C ILE A 385 -3.70 17.85 13.33
N ARG A 386 -4.41 17.80 14.45
CA ARG A 386 -5.84 18.08 14.55
C ARG A 386 -6.07 19.25 15.50
N PRO A 387 -5.81 20.50 15.03
CA PRO A 387 -5.79 21.69 15.88
C PRO A 387 -7.16 22.01 16.46
N ILE A 388 -8.20 21.72 15.71
CA ILE A 388 -9.61 21.83 16.07
C ILE A 388 -10.36 20.59 15.59
N ASN A 389 -11.53 20.32 16.18
CA ASN A 389 -12.43 19.30 15.65
C ASN A 389 -12.78 19.63 14.20
N HIS A 390 -13.00 18.61 13.38
CA HIS A 390 -13.33 18.71 11.96
C HIS A 390 -12.16 19.07 11.02
N LEU A 391 -10.95 19.34 11.52
CA LEU A 391 -9.79 19.65 10.70
C LEU A 391 -8.60 18.73 11.02
N HIS A 392 -8.13 18.04 10.02
CA HIS A 392 -6.90 17.26 10.04
C HIS A 392 -5.91 17.84 9.01
N LEU A 393 -4.76 18.30 9.49
CA LEU A 393 -3.61 18.70 8.68
C LEU A 393 -2.53 17.64 8.82
N TYR A 394 -1.91 17.24 7.72
CA TYR A 394 -0.86 16.22 7.74
C TYR A 394 0.20 16.49 6.70
N GLY A 395 1.36 15.91 6.93
CA GLY A 395 2.45 15.95 5.98
C GLY A 395 3.38 14.76 6.17
N SER A 396 4.06 14.38 5.11
CA SER A 396 5.09 13.34 5.13
C SER A 396 6.26 13.71 4.26
N PHE A 397 7.42 13.25 4.66
CA PHE A 397 8.68 13.48 4.01
C PHE A 397 9.43 12.15 3.85
N TYR A 398 9.92 11.90 2.66
CA TYR A 398 10.72 10.74 2.32
C TYR A 398 12.05 11.19 1.73
N LEU A 399 13.11 10.54 2.10
CA LEU A 399 14.49 10.90 1.78
C LEU A 399 15.25 9.65 1.37
N ASP A 400 15.72 9.60 0.15
CA ASP A 400 16.53 8.49 -0.37
C ASP A 400 18.01 8.72 -0.03
N GLU A 401 18.55 9.87 -0.38
CA GLU A 401 19.92 10.26 -0.07
C GLU A 401 19.96 11.73 0.38
N PHE A 402 20.77 12.03 1.41
CA PHE A 402 20.90 13.38 1.91
C PHE A 402 22.35 13.82 2.03
N LYS A 403 22.68 14.96 1.39
CA LYS A 403 23.94 15.66 1.55
C LYS A 403 23.69 17.12 1.88
N LEU A 404 24.24 17.60 3.00
CA LEU A 404 24.13 19.01 3.42
C LEU A 404 24.71 19.99 2.39
N SER A 405 25.74 19.56 1.64
CA SER A 405 26.35 20.36 0.57
C SER A 405 25.35 20.70 -0.53
N ARG A 406 24.36 19.85 -0.78
CA ARG A 406 23.30 20.06 -1.78
C ARG A 406 22.26 21.11 -1.38
N LEU A 407 22.29 21.60 -0.15
CA LEU A 407 21.44 22.71 0.30
C LEU A 407 22.05 24.08 -0.02
N LYS A 408 23.31 24.12 -0.46
CA LYS A 408 23.97 25.38 -0.82
C LYS A 408 23.51 25.82 -2.21
N LYS A 409 23.15 27.08 -2.39
CA LYS A 409 22.72 27.65 -3.68
C LYS A 409 23.77 27.50 -4.81
N SER A 410 25.06 27.36 -4.45
CA SER A 410 26.15 27.17 -5.41
C SER A 410 26.31 25.73 -5.90
N ASN A 411 25.62 24.76 -5.29
CA ASN A 411 25.64 23.38 -5.72
C ASN A 411 24.47 23.15 -6.69
N PRO A 412 24.69 22.71 -7.93
CA PRO A 412 23.62 22.37 -8.86
C PRO A 412 22.86 21.09 -8.45
N GLU A 413 23.51 20.19 -7.68
CA GLU A 413 22.90 18.96 -7.23
C GLU A 413 21.76 19.20 -6.21
N HIS A 414 20.70 18.40 -6.28
CA HIS A 414 19.62 18.38 -5.28
C HIS A 414 19.54 17.05 -4.56
N ASN A 415 18.91 17.02 -3.40
CA ASN A 415 18.66 15.81 -2.67
C ASN A 415 17.45 15.07 -3.27
N PRO A 416 17.53 13.74 -3.53
CA PRO A 416 16.39 12.92 -3.92
C PRO A 416 15.40 12.78 -2.75
N ILE A 417 14.38 13.62 -2.76
CA ILE A 417 13.36 13.70 -1.70
C ILE A 417 11.96 13.65 -2.30
N SER A 418 11.02 13.19 -1.50
CA SER A 418 9.60 13.33 -1.78
C SER A 418 8.89 13.92 -0.56
N TYR A 419 7.96 14.84 -0.77
CA TYR A 419 7.11 15.36 0.28
C TYR A 419 5.66 15.37 -0.16
N LEU A 420 4.80 15.18 0.83
CA LEU A 420 3.36 15.25 0.68
C LEU A 420 2.81 16.12 1.81
N VAL A 421 1.88 17.00 1.46
CA VAL A 421 1.10 17.78 2.43
C VAL A 421 -0.37 17.67 2.08
N GLY A 422 -1.21 17.63 3.10
CA GLY A 422 -2.64 17.50 2.88
C GLY A 422 -3.48 18.00 4.04
N LEU A 423 -4.76 18.12 3.75
CA LEU A 423 -5.79 18.45 4.72
C LEU A 423 -7.04 17.58 4.50
N ASN A 424 -7.78 17.35 5.58
CA ASN A 424 -9.12 16.81 5.56
C ASN A 424 -10.00 17.66 6.48
N TRP A 425 -11.04 18.24 5.90
CA TRP A 425 -12.05 19.01 6.61
C TRP A 425 -13.37 18.23 6.59
N SER A 426 -13.90 17.85 7.74
CA SER A 426 -15.03 16.92 7.86
C SER A 426 -16.15 17.50 8.73
N GLY A 427 -17.41 17.26 8.35
CA GLY A 427 -18.58 17.44 9.21
C GLY A 427 -19.04 18.89 9.49
N TRP A 428 -18.34 19.91 9.00
CA TRP A 428 -18.73 21.32 9.21
C TRP A 428 -18.50 22.15 7.94
N PRO A 429 -19.40 23.04 7.54
CA PRO A 429 -20.69 23.37 8.17
C PRO A 429 -21.81 22.34 7.91
N VAL A 430 -21.60 21.40 6.98
CA VAL A 430 -22.59 20.38 6.60
C VAL A 430 -22.16 19.01 7.13
N ARG A 431 -22.99 18.42 7.98
CA ARG A 431 -22.73 17.06 8.51
C ARG A 431 -22.69 16.03 7.39
N GLY A 432 -21.75 15.09 7.49
CA GLY A 432 -21.52 14.07 6.48
C GLY A 432 -20.78 14.53 5.24
N LEU A 433 -20.48 15.83 5.10
CA LEU A 433 -19.65 16.37 4.04
C LEU A 433 -18.18 16.41 4.49
N SER A 434 -17.24 16.04 3.62
CA SER A 434 -15.80 16.24 3.85
C SER A 434 -15.10 16.71 2.59
N LEU A 435 -14.09 17.55 2.77
CA LEU A 435 -13.19 18.02 1.73
C LEU A 435 -11.78 17.54 2.07
N LYS A 436 -11.15 16.84 1.14
CA LYS A 436 -9.74 16.46 1.23
C LYS A 436 -8.95 17.12 0.12
N ALA A 437 -7.74 17.55 0.42
CA ALA A 437 -6.80 18.03 -0.58
C ALA A 437 -5.39 17.55 -0.24
N GLU A 438 -4.67 17.07 -1.26
CA GLU A 438 -3.29 16.60 -1.15
C GLU A 438 -2.45 17.20 -2.27
N PHE A 439 -1.22 17.54 -1.93
CA PHE A 439 -0.17 17.92 -2.86
C PHE A 439 1.07 17.09 -2.57
N MET A 440 1.56 16.39 -3.60
CA MET A 440 2.78 15.60 -3.54
C MET A 440 3.78 16.09 -4.60
N ARG A 441 5.06 16.07 -4.25
CA ARG A 441 6.15 16.31 -5.17
C ARG A 441 7.33 15.41 -4.86
N SER A 442 7.88 14.74 -5.87
CA SER A 442 9.07 13.89 -5.79
C SER A 442 10.15 14.43 -6.72
N TYR A 443 11.37 14.57 -6.23
CA TYR A 443 12.52 15.04 -7.00
C TYR A 443 13.11 13.92 -7.87
N ILE A 444 14.02 14.28 -8.78
CA ILE A 444 14.76 13.35 -9.64
C ILE A 444 15.50 12.33 -8.77
N ALA A 445 15.58 11.09 -9.24
CA ALA A 445 16.24 9.97 -8.58
C ALA A 445 15.64 9.54 -7.23
N CYS A 446 14.49 10.11 -6.82
CA CYS A 446 13.77 9.64 -5.64
C CYS A 446 13.14 8.26 -5.93
N TYR A 447 13.26 7.30 -5.02
CA TYR A 447 12.82 5.90 -5.14
C TYR A 447 13.64 5.03 -6.09
N THR A 448 14.63 5.57 -6.77
CA THR A 448 15.49 4.83 -7.72
C THR A 448 16.86 4.55 -7.11
N HIS A 449 17.59 3.61 -7.67
CA HIS A 449 18.97 3.32 -7.25
C HIS A 449 19.84 2.95 -8.44
N SER A 450 21.15 3.22 -8.35
CA SER A 450 22.13 2.87 -9.39
C SER A 450 22.19 1.37 -9.72
N ILE A 451 21.83 0.56 -8.76
CA ILE A 451 21.71 -0.90 -8.91
C ILE A 451 20.21 -1.20 -8.93
N ASP A 452 19.67 -1.60 -10.07
CA ASP A 452 18.25 -1.75 -10.32
C ASP A 452 17.52 -2.61 -9.29
N VAL A 453 18.14 -3.69 -8.82
CA VAL A 453 17.55 -4.56 -7.80
C VAL A 453 17.29 -3.83 -6.48
N LEU A 454 18.03 -2.76 -6.18
CA LEU A 454 17.90 -1.97 -4.95
C LEU A 454 16.88 -0.82 -5.04
N THR A 455 16.24 -0.63 -6.17
CA THR A 455 15.15 0.34 -6.36
C THR A 455 14.03 0.14 -5.33
N TYR A 456 13.40 1.21 -4.86
CA TYR A 456 12.31 1.18 -3.88
C TYR A 456 11.00 0.67 -4.49
N ALA A 457 11.03 -0.57 -4.96
CA ALA A 457 9.94 -1.23 -5.67
C ALA A 457 9.85 -2.72 -5.33
N SER A 458 8.67 -3.30 -5.49
CA SER A 458 8.41 -4.75 -5.42
C SER A 458 7.50 -5.14 -6.58
N ASN A 459 7.89 -6.18 -7.35
CA ASN A 459 7.17 -6.62 -8.55
C ASN A 459 6.93 -5.46 -9.55
N SER A 460 7.93 -4.63 -9.76
CA SER A 460 7.91 -3.39 -10.58
C SER A 460 6.98 -2.28 -10.08
N TYR A 461 6.28 -2.45 -8.97
CA TYR A 461 5.49 -1.39 -8.36
C TYR A 461 6.36 -0.55 -7.42
N ASN A 462 6.39 0.77 -7.62
CA ASN A 462 6.97 1.67 -6.62
C ASN A 462 6.22 1.53 -5.30
N MET A 463 6.93 1.30 -4.21
CA MET A 463 6.33 1.17 -2.88
C MET A 463 5.95 2.52 -2.27
N GLY A 464 6.58 3.62 -2.72
CA GLY A 464 6.19 5.00 -2.41
C GLY A 464 5.01 5.49 -3.25
N HIS A 465 5.02 6.78 -3.60
CA HIS A 465 3.96 7.35 -4.44
C HIS A 465 4.02 6.79 -5.88
N TYR A 466 2.86 6.43 -6.44
CA TYR A 466 2.76 5.74 -7.73
C TYR A 466 3.37 6.52 -8.90
N MET A 467 3.45 7.85 -8.81
CA MET A 467 4.07 8.67 -9.85
C MET A 467 5.60 8.54 -9.93
N GLY A 468 6.23 7.92 -8.91
CA GLY A 468 7.68 7.75 -8.86
C GLY A 468 8.43 9.06 -8.68
N ASP A 469 9.64 9.14 -9.25
CA ASP A 469 10.51 10.31 -9.19
C ASP A 469 10.13 11.41 -10.18
N ASN A 470 10.72 12.59 -10.02
CA ASN A 470 10.53 13.79 -10.84
C ASN A 470 9.07 14.01 -11.24
N ALA A 471 8.18 14.03 -10.25
CA ALA A 471 6.74 14.04 -10.45
C ALA A 471 6.02 14.92 -9.46
N GLN A 472 4.82 15.32 -9.83
CA GLN A 472 3.90 16.07 -8.99
C GLN A 472 2.51 15.47 -9.11
N SER A 473 1.78 15.44 -7.99
CA SER A 473 0.37 15.04 -7.95
C SER A 473 -0.43 16.00 -7.09
N ILE A 474 -1.58 16.42 -7.61
CA ILE A 474 -2.59 17.17 -6.86
C ILE A 474 -3.84 16.31 -6.82
N TYR A 475 -4.36 16.08 -5.63
CA TYR A 475 -5.61 15.37 -5.42
C TYR A 475 -6.56 16.22 -4.58
N THR A 476 -7.83 16.29 -4.99
CA THR A 476 -8.90 16.89 -4.21
C THR A 476 -10.12 15.97 -4.23
N GLU A 477 -10.81 15.85 -3.10
CA GLU A 477 -11.99 15.01 -2.95
C GLU A 477 -13.05 15.74 -2.14
N LEU A 478 -14.26 15.81 -2.67
CA LEU A 478 -15.46 16.18 -1.95
C LEU A 478 -16.28 14.90 -1.73
N ALA A 479 -16.43 14.48 -0.48
CA ALA A 479 -17.20 13.29 -0.13
C ALA A 479 -18.42 13.64 0.69
N TYR A 480 -19.57 13.03 0.37
CA TYR A 480 -20.83 13.21 1.05
C TYR A 480 -21.48 11.89 1.46
N ARG A 481 -21.94 11.81 2.69
CA ARG A 481 -22.52 10.63 3.33
C ARG A 481 -23.97 10.91 3.73
N PRO A 482 -24.93 10.78 2.78
CA PRO A 482 -26.33 11.16 3.04
C PRO A 482 -27.05 10.23 4.02
N MET A 483 -26.68 8.95 4.04
CA MET A 483 -27.28 7.94 4.90
C MET A 483 -26.30 6.82 5.24
N ARG A 484 -26.68 5.92 6.16
CA ARG A 484 -25.88 4.76 6.52
C ARG A 484 -25.43 3.98 5.28
N GLY A 485 -24.14 3.67 5.24
CA GLY A 485 -23.53 2.85 4.19
C GLY A 485 -23.34 3.55 2.85
N MET A 486 -23.93 4.72 2.60
CA MET A 486 -23.78 5.46 1.35
C MET A 486 -22.62 6.44 1.40
N LEU A 487 -21.83 6.46 0.33
CA LEU A 487 -20.72 7.38 0.12
C LEU A 487 -20.73 7.87 -1.33
N LEU A 488 -20.82 9.17 -1.50
CA LEU A 488 -20.69 9.84 -2.78
C LEU A 488 -19.37 10.63 -2.76
N LYS A 489 -18.50 10.42 -3.74
CA LYS A 489 -17.20 11.11 -3.85
C LYS A 489 -17.08 11.78 -5.21
N LEU A 490 -16.77 13.03 -5.23
CA LEU A 490 -16.29 13.75 -6.40
C LEU A 490 -14.82 14.05 -6.19
N SER A 491 -13.95 13.49 -7.01
CA SER A 491 -12.50 13.69 -6.90
C SER A 491 -11.91 14.24 -8.20
N TYR A 492 -10.90 15.08 -8.04
CA TYR A 492 -10.05 15.57 -9.13
C TYR A 492 -8.61 15.21 -8.84
N THR A 493 -7.94 14.66 -9.84
CA THR A 493 -6.52 14.32 -9.81
C THR A 493 -5.81 15.01 -10.97
N ASN A 494 -4.69 15.67 -10.69
CA ASN A 494 -3.77 16.17 -11.68
C ASN A 494 -2.39 15.58 -11.41
N ASP A 495 -1.97 14.68 -12.27
CA ASP A 495 -0.69 14.00 -12.21
C ASP A 495 0.22 14.52 -13.33
N VAL A 496 1.43 14.93 -12.99
CA VAL A 496 2.42 15.40 -13.93
C VAL A 496 3.74 14.66 -13.70
N LYS A 497 4.25 14.03 -14.73
CA LYS A 497 5.60 13.46 -14.77
C LYS A 497 6.48 14.39 -15.60
N TYR A 498 7.64 14.68 -15.06
CA TYR A 498 8.63 15.51 -15.75
C TYR A 498 9.72 14.62 -16.36
N ASN A 499 10.67 15.22 -17.07
CA ASN A 499 11.73 14.50 -17.75
C ASN A 499 12.23 13.28 -16.96
N SER A 500 12.37 12.16 -17.67
CA SER A 500 12.91 10.93 -17.10
C SER A 500 14.43 10.93 -17.25
N TYR A 501 15.13 10.65 -16.16
CA TYR A 501 16.59 10.57 -16.13
C TYR A 501 17.02 9.20 -15.63
N ALA A 502 17.95 8.58 -16.35
CA ALA A 502 18.59 7.39 -15.82
C ALA A 502 19.36 7.73 -14.54
N TYR A 503 19.27 6.87 -13.52
CA TYR A 503 20.01 7.05 -12.27
C TYR A 503 21.53 7.03 -12.49
N LEU A 504 22.00 6.14 -13.35
CA LEU A 504 23.34 6.08 -13.89
C LEU A 504 23.29 6.37 -15.37
N ARG A 505 24.04 7.38 -15.79
CA ARG A 505 24.22 7.69 -17.19
C ARG A 505 25.46 7.02 -17.72
N VAL A 506 25.29 6.09 -18.62
CA VAL A 506 26.38 5.48 -19.36
C VAL A 506 26.49 6.21 -20.70
N TYR A 507 27.57 6.90 -20.94
CA TYR A 507 27.80 7.59 -22.20
C TYR A 507 29.13 7.18 -22.85
N ARG A 508 29.18 7.26 -24.18
CA ARG A 508 30.41 7.04 -24.93
C ARG A 508 31.09 8.37 -25.14
N GLY A 509 32.26 8.56 -24.52
CA GLY A 509 33.08 9.76 -24.71
C GLY A 509 33.60 9.90 -26.13
N PRO A 510 34.16 11.07 -26.49
CA PRO A 510 34.80 11.32 -27.82
C PRO A 510 35.89 10.34 -28.19
N ASP A 511 36.53 9.73 -27.20
CA ASP A 511 37.56 8.69 -27.31
C ASP A 511 37.00 7.27 -27.50
N GLY A 512 35.67 7.13 -27.60
CA GLY A 512 34.98 5.86 -27.76
C GLY A 512 34.84 5.04 -26.46
N VAL A 513 35.35 5.53 -25.34
CA VAL A 513 35.28 4.84 -24.04
C VAL A 513 33.95 5.06 -23.39
N ILE A 514 33.30 3.97 -22.93
CA ILE A 514 32.09 4.03 -22.15
C ILE A 514 32.42 4.52 -20.74
N ARG A 515 31.75 5.58 -20.31
CA ARG A 515 31.89 6.19 -18.98
C ARG A 515 30.56 6.18 -18.25
N ASP A 516 30.66 6.07 -16.96
CA ASP A 516 29.53 6.21 -16.05
C ASP A 516 29.47 7.68 -15.57
N GLY A 517 28.38 8.35 -15.86
CA GLY A 517 28.13 9.73 -15.41
C GLY A 517 27.79 9.85 -13.93
N GLY A 518 27.42 8.75 -13.30
CA GLY A 518 27.08 8.69 -11.88
C GLY A 518 25.82 9.49 -11.48
N ILE A 519 25.42 9.34 -10.24
CA ILE A 519 24.24 10.01 -9.69
C ILE A 519 24.39 11.54 -9.68
N GLY A 520 25.62 12.05 -9.52
CA GLY A 520 25.89 13.50 -9.46
C GLY A 520 25.39 14.25 -10.68
N GLU A 521 25.59 13.70 -11.88
CA GLU A 521 25.09 14.31 -13.11
C GLU A 521 23.55 14.27 -13.15
N THR A 522 22.92 13.14 -12.80
CA THR A 522 21.47 13.01 -12.78
C THR A 522 20.79 14.00 -11.82
N ILE A 523 21.30 14.14 -10.61
CA ILE A 523 20.71 15.03 -9.60
C ILE A 523 21.11 16.50 -9.76
N ALA A 524 22.03 16.83 -10.67
CA ALA A 524 22.34 18.19 -11.07
C ALA A 524 21.38 18.74 -12.13
N GLU A 525 20.61 17.86 -12.76
CA GLU A 525 19.55 18.25 -13.69
C GLU A 525 18.45 19.04 -12.97
N LYS A 526 17.81 19.96 -13.70
CA LYS A 526 16.76 20.79 -13.14
C LYS A 526 15.48 19.98 -12.93
N PRO A 527 15.02 19.80 -11.70
CA PRO A 527 13.79 19.07 -11.45
C PRO A 527 12.58 19.89 -11.92
N PHE A 528 11.52 19.20 -12.33
CA PHE A 528 10.24 19.79 -12.76
C PHE A 528 10.37 20.75 -13.95
N ASP A 529 11.33 20.53 -14.83
CA ASP A 529 11.61 21.43 -15.94
C ASP A 529 10.58 21.25 -17.08
N HIS A 530 10.56 20.07 -17.70
CA HIS A 530 9.66 19.79 -18.82
C HIS A 530 8.74 18.62 -18.48
N ALA A 531 7.43 18.86 -18.58
CA ALA A 531 6.46 17.78 -18.45
C ALA A 531 6.53 16.87 -19.67
N ILE A 532 6.67 15.56 -19.43
CA ILE A 532 6.64 14.52 -20.46
C ILE A 532 5.32 13.75 -20.48
N TYR A 533 4.60 13.75 -19.35
CA TYR A 533 3.29 13.13 -19.21
C TYR A 533 2.43 13.94 -18.25
N ARG A 534 1.14 14.03 -18.56
CA ARG A 534 0.12 14.63 -17.70
C ARG A 534 -1.19 13.86 -17.81
N ASN A 535 -1.84 13.67 -16.69
CA ASN A 535 -3.20 13.15 -16.60
C ASN A 535 -4.06 14.05 -15.72
N ASP A 536 -5.15 14.54 -16.28
CA ASP A 536 -6.21 15.25 -15.56
C ASP A 536 -7.42 14.32 -15.49
N ALA A 537 -7.87 13.95 -14.29
CA ALA A 537 -9.01 13.07 -14.09
C ALA A 537 -10.03 13.68 -13.13
N LEU A 538 -11.29 13.71 -13.54
CA LEU A 538 -12.44 14.05 -12.70
C LEU A 538 -13.31 12.80 -12.56
N ARG A 539 -13.54 12.36 -11.33
CA ARG A 539 -14.23 11.12 -11.04
C ARG A 539 -15.35 11.31 -10.02
N LEU A 540 -16.51 10.76 -10.32
CA LEU A 540 -17.64 10.64 -9.42
C LEU A 540 -17.87 9.18 -9.07
N ASP A 541 -17.77 8.84 -7.78
CA ASP A 541 -18.05 7.51 -7.25
C ASP A 541 -19.32 7.56 -6.38
N GLY A 542 -20.21 6.61 -6.60
CA GLY A 542 -21.31 6.28 -5.71
C GLY A 542 -21.13 4.87 -5.16
N MET A 543 -20.99 4.74 -3.86
CA MET A 543 -20.81 3.47 -3.17
C MET A 543 -21.91 3.28 -2.13
N TYR A 544 -22.46 2.06 -2.06
CA TYR A 544 -23.40 1.68 -1.03
C TYR A 544 -23.02 0.35 -0.38
N GLU A 545 -22.75 0.39 0.91
CA GLU A 545 -22.45 -0.79 1.72
C GLU A 545 -23.73 -1.42 2.23
N VAL A 546 -24.17 -2.51 1.58
CA VAL A 546 -25.40 -3.23 1.88
C VAL A 546 -25.26 -4.08 3.16
N HIS A 547 -24.18 -4.85 3.23
CA HIS A 547 -23.79 -5.73 4.33
C HIS A 547 -22.31 -5.44 4.66
N PRO A 548 -21.79 -5.76 5.85
CA PRO A 548 -20.39 -5.56 6.14
C PRO A 548 -19.47 -6.10 5.04
N ASN A 549 -18.66 -5.21 4.48
CA ASN A 549 -17.77 -5.46 3.36
C ASN A 549 -18.46 -6.02 2.08
N MET A 550 -19.74 -5.61 1.85
CA MET A 550 -20.49 -5.90 0.63
C MET A 550 -20.93 -4.59 -0.02
N TYR A 551 -20.44 -4.32 -1.21
CA TYR A 551 -20.61 -3.04 -1.89
C TYR A 551 -21.28 -3.15 -3.24
N LEU A 552 -22.10 -2.17 -3.53
CA LEU A 552 -22.48 -1.77 -4.88
C LEU A 552 -21.79 -0.45 -5.19
N THR A 553 -21.07 -0.38 -6.29
CA THR A 553 -20.31 0.81 -6.69
C THR A 553 -20.66 1.20 -8.12
N LEU A 554 -20.87 2.49 -8.34
CA LEU A 554 -20.95 3.12 -9.66
C LEU A 554 -19.88 4.20 -9.73
N SER A 555 -19.05 4.17 -10.77
CA SER A 555 -18.02 5.17 -11.00
C SER A 555 -18.16 5.77 -12.40
N LEU A 556 -18.06 7.08 -12.46
CA LEU A 556 -18.03 7.87 -13.70
C LEU A 556 -16.74 8.69 -13.69
N GLU A 557 -15.89 8.50 -14.69
CA GLU A 557 -14.61 9.19 -14.77
C GLU A 557 -14.43 9.86 -16.15
N TYR A 558 -14.07 11.12 -16.13
CA TYR A 558 -13.52 11.81 -17.28
C TYR A 558 -12.03 12.00 -17.07
N ASN A 559 -11.22 11.45 -17.95
CA ASN A 559 -9.77 11.64 -17.93
C ASN A 559 -9.25 12.23 -19.24
N ASN A 560 -8.11 12.92 -19.14
CA ASN A 560 -7.35 13.44 -20.27
C ASN A 560 -5.85 13.17 -20.04
N ALA A 561 -5.37 12.04 -20.55
CA ALA A 561 -3.97 11.64 -20.46
C ALA A 561 -3.21 12.04 -21.72
N GLN A 562 -2.11 12.76 -21.55
CA GLN A 562 -1.30 13.34 -22.63
C GLN A 562 0.19 13.09 -22.40
N GLY A 563 0.90 12.73 -23.45
CA GLY A 563 2.36 12.77 -23.52
C GLY A 563 2.84 14.06 -24.18
N PHE A 564 4.09 14.43 -23.93
CA PHE A 564 4.76 15.60 -24.53
C PHE A 564 6.16 15.19 -24.96
N ASP A 565 6.64 15.75 -26.08
CA ASP A 565 7.99 15.51 -26.54
C ASP A 565 9.03 15.99 -25.53
N ASN A 566 10.08 15.22 -25.36
CA ASN A 566 11.22 15.68 -24.58
C ASN A 566 11.86 16.88 -25.27
N GLN A 567 12.01 17.99 -24.54
CA GLN A 567 12.55 19.23 -25.08
C GLN A 567 14.06 19.40 -24.85
N LYS A 568 14.73 18.40 -24.29
CA LYS A 568 16.15 18.46 -24.04
C LYS A 568 16.95 18.31 -25.33
N THR A 569 17.78 19.30 -25.65
CA THR A 569 18.57 19.38 -26.93
C THR A 569 19.99 18.88 -26.78
N ASP A 570 20.52 18.79 -25.58
CA ASP A 570 21.91 18.43 -25.22
C ASP A 570 22.02 17.11 -24.46
N ALA A 571 21.06 16.23 -24.68
CA ALA A 571 20.96 14.98 -23.98
C ALA A 571 22.14 14.03 -24.27
N LEU A 572 22.54 13.32 -23.24
CA LEU A 572 23.49 12.22 -23.36
C LEU A 572 22.84 11.03 -24.10
N PRO A 573 23.63 10.20 -24.80
CA PRO A 573 23.10 9.04 -25.55
C PRO A 573 22.34 8.03 -24.69
N SER A 574 22.50 8.06 -23.36
CA SER A 574 21.82 7.19 -22.41
C SER A 574 20.49 7.75 -21.89
N GLU A 575 20.13 8.97 -22.27
CA GLU A 575 18.86 9.56 -21.87
C GLU A 575 17.71 9.02 -22.70
N ASP A 576 16.60 8.76 -22.04
CA ASP A 576 15.36 8.45 -22.70
C ASP A 576 14.78 9.73 -23.33
N LEU A 577 15.02 9.90 -24.61
CA LEU A 577 14.52 11.00 -25.42
C LEU A 577 13.28 10.57 -26.21
N GLY A 578 12.29 10.05 -25.50
CA GLY A 578 11.03 9.68 -26.10
C GLY A 578 10.26 10.88 -26.68
N ASP A 579 9.42 10.58 -27.66
CA ASP A 579 8.40 11.51 -28.12
C ASP A 579 7.14 11.45 -27.23
N ALA A 580 6.18 12.29 -27.51
CA ALA A 580 4.90 12.35 -26.78
C ALA A 580 4.18 11.00 -26.73
N GLN A 581 4.25 10.20 -27.80
CA GLN A 581 3.61 8.89 -27.85
C GLN A 581 4.33 7.89 -26.96
N HIS A 582 5.67 7.85 -27.00
CA HIS A 582 6.48 6.99 -26.14
C HIS A 582 6.18 7.21 -24.65
N TYR A 583 6.15 8.47 -24.20
CA TYR A 583 5.85 8.76 -22.79
C TYR A 583 4.41 8.45 -22.41
N LEU A 584 3.46 8.72 -23.32
CA LEU A 584 2.07 8.35 -23.08
C LEU A 584 1.92 6.84 -22.93
N ASP A 585 2.60 6.06 -23.76
CA ASP A 585 2.61 4.60 -23.73
C ASP A 585 3.27 4.06 -22.45
N THR A 586 4.34 4.72 -21.99
CA THR A 586 5.09 4.34 -20.78
C THR A 586 4.26 4.55 -19.50
N PHE A 587 3.55 5.68 -19.40
CA PHE A 587 2.89 6.08 -18.16
C PHE A 587 1.39 5.82 -18.12
N CYS A 588 0.77 5.42 -19.23
CA CYS A 588 -0.68 5.26 -19.32
C CYS A 588 -1.05 4.09 -20.23
N PRO A 589 -1.94 3.18 -19.80
CA PRO A 589 -2.44 2.13 -20.69
C PRO A 589 -3.17 2.73 -21.90
N LEU A 590 -3.03 2.11 -23.07
CA LEU A 590 -3.58 2.59 -24.34
C LEU A 590 -5.09 2.89 -24.30
N TYR A 591 -5.85 2.12 -23.52
CA TYR A 591 -7.30 2.32 -23.39
C TYR A 591 -7.67 3.60 -22.60
N TYR A 592 -6.69 4.27 -21.96
CA TYR A 592 -6.85 5.55 -21.28
C TYR A 592 -6.19 6.73 -21.98
N HIS A 593 -5.48 6.52 -23.10
CA HIS A 593 -4.84 7.62 -23.84
C HIS A 593 -5.83 8.67 -24.30
N GLY A 594 -5.49 9.93 -24.10
CA GLY A 594 -6.28 11.08 -24.51
C GLY A 594 -7.53 11.28 -23.65
N LYS A 595 -8.54 11.90 -24.25
CA LYS A 595 -9.80 12.20 -23.57
C LYS A 595 -10.73 11.00 -23.60
N ASN A 596 -11.11 10.49 -22.42
CA ASN A 596 -12.06 9.40 -22.26
C ASN A 596 -13.11 9.72 -21.21
N PHE A 597 -14.30 9.16 -21.43
CA PHE A 597 -15.32 9.03 -20.41
C PHE A 597 -15.47 7.54 -20.12
N THR A 598 -15.20 7.16 -18.87
CA THR A 598 -15.19 5.77 -18.43
C THR A 598 -16.28 5.57 -17.38
N THR A 599 -17.06 4.52 -17.53
CA THR A 599 -18.08 4.10 -16.55
C THR A 599 -17.71 2.74 -16.00
N SER A 600 -17.80 2.56 -14.70
CA SER A 600 -17.62 1.28 -14.03
C SER A 600 -18.80 1.00 -13.11
N ILE A 601 -19.28 -0.25 -13.14
CA ILE A 601 -20.29 -0.77 -12.23
C ILE A 601 -19.73 -2.02 -11.59
N ALA A 602 -19.68 -2.03 -10.26
CA ALA A 602 -19.11 -3.13 -9.51
C ALA A 602 -20.03 -3.61 -8.40
N PHE A 603 -20.00 -4.92 -8.18
CA PHE A 603 -20.46 -5.57 -6.97
C PHE A 603 -19.27 -6.29 -6.33
N SER A 604 -19.07 -6.12 -5.04
CA SER A 604 -18.06 -6.85 -4.29
C SER A 604 -18.59 -7.30 -2.94
N PHE A 605 -18.21 -8.50 -2.53
CA PHE A 605 -18.43 -9.04 -1.19
C PHE A 605 -17.14 -9.72 -0.72
N GLY A 606 -16.72 -9.39 0.50
CA GLY A 606 -15.38 -9.71 0.95
C GLY A 606 -14.33 -8.88 0.20
N PHE A 607 -13.05 -9.32 0.21
CA PHE A 607 -11.98 -8.41 -0.18
C PHE A 607 -11.07 -8.98 -1.28
#